data_8beead30ee415e535f9dc22030d4bad7
#
_entry.id   8beead30ee415e535f9dc22030d4bad7
#
_cell.length_a   1.000
_cell.length_b   1.000
_cell.length_c   1.000
_cell.angle_alpha   90.00
_cell.angle_beta   90.00
_cell.angle_gamma   90.00
#
_symmetry.space_group_name_H-M   'P 1'
#
loop_
_entity.id
_entity.type
_entity.pdbx_description
1 polymer ?
#
loop_
_entity_poly.entity_id
_entity_poly.type
_entity_poly.pdbx_seq_one_letter_code
_entity_poly.pdbx_strand_id
1 'polypeptide(L)'
;MTLPDVASGRFTQEKGFHIVLQVPETHVQIVIDAILDVAVLKQGDYDSVAFKTNTGLQQFRSLGTGRNPKSPGLINVPCLEVSFFLENEPAMITQVIEAIYDAHPYEEPVIRIQEALRTKHIPSVDEDNPNRIWNARDADWYKPDG
;
A
#
# COMPACT_ATOMS: atom_id res chain seq x y z
N MET A 1 -0.93 -5.17 -22.03
CA MET A 1 -0.62 -6.50 -21.47
C MET A 1 -1.90 -7.10 -20.91
N THR A 2 -2.21 -8.31 -21.30
CA THR A 2 -3.37 -9.03 -20.78
C THR A 2 -2.99 -9.71 -19.46
N LEU A 3 -3.76 -9.47 -18.42
CA LEU A 3 -3.55 -10.14 -17.15
C LEU A 3 -3.98 -11.60 -17.24
N PRO A 4 -3.27 -12.52 -16.57
CA PRO A 4 -3.62 -13.94 -16.62
C PRO A 4 -4.96 -14.21 -15.94
N ASP A 5 -5.58 -15.31 -16.29
CA ASP A 5 -6.76 -15.84 -15.62
C ASP A 5 -6.33 -17.06 -14.81
N VAL A 6 -6.25 -16.88 -13.50
CA VAL A 6 -5.74 -17.90 -12.59
C VAL A 6 -6.73 -18.20 -11.48
N ALA A 7 -6.88 -19.47 -11.14
CA ALA A 7 -7.75 -19.92 -10.07
C ALA A 7 -7.38 -21.34 -9.67
N SER A 8 -7.74 -21.74 -8.47
CA SER A 8 -7.64 -23.11 -7.98
C SER A 8 -8.75 -23.36 -6.93
N GLY A 9 -8.71 -24.50 -6.26
CA GLY A 9 -9.60 -24.71 -5.13
C GLY A 9 -9.30 -23.84 -3.92
N ARG A 10 -8.18 -23.12 -3.90
CA ARG A 10 -7.75 -22.26 -2.80
C ARG A 10 -8.04 -20.78 -3.01
N PHE A 11 -8.14 -20.36 -4.24
CA PHE A 11 -8.30 -18.93 -4.55
C PHE A 11 -8.98 -18.72 -5.88
N THR A 12 -9.62 -17.55 -5.97
CA THR A 12 -10.01 -16.92 -7.22
C THR A 12 -9.16 -15.65 -7.37
N GLN A 13 -9.43 -14.87 -8.39
CA GLN A 13 -8.69 -13.63 -8.62
C GLN A 13 -9.63 -12.44 -8.64
N GLU A 14 -9.07 -11.29 -8.35
CA GLU A 14 -9.77 -10.01 -8.37
C GLU A 14 -8.90 -8.97 -9.06
N LYS A 15 -9.49 -8.23 -9.99
CA LYS A 15 -8.83 -7.12 -10.67
C LYS A 15 -8.97 -5.85 -9.85
N GLY A 16 -7.93 -5.04 -9.84
CA GLY A 16 -7.94 -3.76 -9.18
C GLY A 16 -6.66 -3.02 -9.48
N PHE A 17 -6.20 -2.25 -8.51
CA PHE A 17 -5.04 -1.40 -8.67
C PHE A 17 -4.09 -1.55 -7.49
N HIS A 18 -2.82 -1.68 -7.81
CA HIS A 18 -1.74 -1.62 -6.84
C HIS A 18 -1.26 -0.18 -6.76
N ILE A 19 -1.37 0.40 -5.58
CA ILE A 19 -0.96 1.77 -5.33
C ILE A 19 0.33 1.74 -4.53
N VAL A 20 1.32 2.48 -5.00
CA VAL A 20 2.59 2.66 -4.28
C VAL A 20 2.81 4.14 -4.11
N LEU A 21 3.07 4.57 -2.88
CA LEU A 21 3.41 5.97 -2.62
C LEU A 21 4.65 6.07 -1.76
N GLN A 22 5.39 7.14 -1.95
CA GLN A 22 6.57 7.46 -1.16
C GLN A 22 6.21 8.51 -0.12
N VAL A 23 6.56 8.25 1.13
CA VAL A 23 6.18 9.09 2.26
C VAL A 23 7.39 9.31 3.16
N PRO A 24 7.69 10.55 3.57
CA PRO A 24 8.68 10.78 4.63
C PRO A 24 8.28 10.04 5.90
N GLU A 25 9.23 9.45 6.58
CA GLU A 25 8.95 8.64 7.78
C GLU A 25 8.19 9.40 8.87
N THR A 26 8.30 10.73 8.90
CA THR A 26 7.59 11.56 9.87
C THR A 26 6.08 11.65 9.63
N HIS A 27 5.61 11.28 8.43
CA HIS A 27 4.21 11.43 8.04
C HIS A 27 3.52 10.13 7.64
N VAL A 28 4.19 8.99 7.81
CA VAL A 28 3.66 7.69 7.37
C VAL A 28 2.31 7.40 8.02
N GLN A 29 2.23 7.51 9.34
CA GLN A 29 0.99 7.16 10.03
C GLN A 29 -0.15 8.12 9.71
N ILE A 30 0.15 9.41 9.61
CA ILE A 30 -0.84 10.43 9.24
C ILE A 30 -1.44 10.11 7.87
N VAL A 31 -0.60 9.75 6.90
CA VAL A 31 -1.04 9.41 5.55
C VAL A 31 -1.85 8.12 5.54
N ILE A 32 -1.39 7.08 6.23
CA ILE A 32 -2.12 5.82 6.33
C ILE A 32 -3.49 6.03 6.98
N ASP A 33 -3.56 6.79 8.06
CA ASP A 33 -4.83 7.09 8.73
C ASP A 33 -5.79 7.82 7.79
N ALA A 34 -5.29 8.75 6.99
CA ALA A 34 -6.11 9.45 6.00
C ALA A 34 -6.67 8.49 4.94
N ILE A 35 -5.86 7.55 4.48
CA ILE A 35 -6.31 6.52 3.53
C ILE A 35 -7.42 5.66 4.17
N LEU A 36 -7.21 5.21 5.40
CA LEU A 36 -8.15 4.35 6.10
C LEU A 36 -9.46 5.03 6.44
N ASP A 37 -9.48 6.36 6.51
CA ASP A 37 -10.72 7.12 6.70
C ASP A 37 -11.65 7.02 5.49
N VAL A 38 -11.13 6.70 4.31
CA VAL A 38 -11.92 6.63 3.08
C VAL A 38 -11.95 5.26 2.44
N ALA A 39 -11.05 4.35 2.82
CA ALA A 39 -10.98 3.01 2.25
C ALA A 39 -10.67 1.97 3.32
N VAL A 40 -11.35 0.84 3.24
CA VAL A 40 -11.21 -0.24 4.25
C VAL A 40 -9.90 -1.00 4.08
N LEU A 41 -9.34 -1.05 2.88
CA LEU A 41 -8.15 -1.82 2.51
C LEU A 41 -8.27 -3.29 2.93
N LYS A 42 -9.30 -3.92 2.39
CA LYS A 42 -9.65 -5.29 2.77
C LYS A 42 -8.85 -6.33 1.99
N GLN A 43 -8.43 -7.38 2.68
CA GLN A 43 -7.86 -8.58 2.09
C GLN A 43 -8.49 -9.79 2.78
N GLY A 44 -9.49 -10.40 2.15
CA GLY A 44 -10.21 -11.51 2.74
C GLY A 44 -10.84 -11.15 4.08
N ASP A 45 -10.40 -11.81 5.14
CA ASP A 45 -10.90 -11.60 6.51
C ASP A 45 -10.16 -10.50 7.26
N TYR A 46 -9.30 -9.76 6.58
CA TYR A 46 -8.50 -8.70 7.17
C TYR A 46 -8.83 -7.36 6.53
N ASP A 47 -8.76 -6.31 7.32
CA ASP A 47 -8.85 -4.94 6.82
C ASP A 47 -7.58 -4.16 7.17
N SER A 48 -7.52 -2.93 6.74
CA SER A 48 -6.39 -2.04 6.99
C SER A 48 -5.06 -2.60 6.46
N VAL A 49 -5.14 -3.37 5.38
CA VAL A 49 -3.99 -4.09 4.84
C VAL A 49 -3.15 -3.16 3.97
N ALA A 50 -1.95 -2.89 4.43
CA ALA A 50 -0.97 -2.10 3.70
C ALA A 50 0.43 -2.63 4.02
N PHE A 51 1.36 -2.43 3.12
CA PHE A 51 2.75 -2.81 3.31
C PHE A 51 3.62 -1.56 3.41
N LYS A 52 4.48 -1.54 4.41
CA LYS A 52 5.46 -0.46 4.61
C LYS A 52 6.85 -1.03 4.47
N THR A 53 7.67 -0.40 3.65
CA THR A 53 9.08 -0.79 3.53
C THR A 53 9.90 -0.23 4.69
N ASN A 54 11.13 -0.66 4.80
CA ASN A 54 12.11 0.06 5.61
C ASN A 54 12.37 1.43 4.99
N THR A 55 12.89 2.35 5.80
CA THR A 55 13.22 3.69 5.34
C THR A 55 14.39 3.65 4.38
N GLY A 56 14.18 4.24 3.22
CA GLY A 56 15.20 4.50 2.23
C GLY A 56 15.45 6.00 2.10
N LEU A 57 15.99 6.40 0.97
CA LEU A 57 16.22 7.79 0.64
C LEU A 57 15.53 8.14 -0.67
N GLN A 58 14.66 9.12 -0.65
CA GLN A 58 14.12 9.70 -1.87
C GLN A 58 15.07 10.78 -2.36
N GLN A 59 15.54 10.62 -3.58
CA GLN A 59 16.44 11.59 -4.22
C GLN A 59 15.64 12.48 -5.16
N PHE A 60 15.87 13.77 -5.08
CA PHE A 60 15.23 14.72 -5.97
C PHE A 60 16.00 16.03 -6.08
N ARG A 61 15.55 16.88 -6.97
CA ARG A 61 16.03 18.25 -7.11
C ARG A 61 14.86 19.12 -7.50
N SER A 62 14.67 20.22 -6.79
CA SER A 62 13.66 21.21 -7.16
C SER A 62 14.13 22.02 -8.36
N LEU A 63 13.27 22.15 -9.36
CA LEU A 63 13.53 22.95 -10.55
C LEU A 63 13.21 24.43 -10.33
N GLY A 64 12.54 24.77 -9.22
CA GLY A 64 12.18 26.13 -8.89
C GLY A 64 10.94 26.66 -9.62
N THR A 65 10.17 25.78 -10.25
CA THR A 65 8.95 26.18 -10.99
C THR A 65 7.68 26.03 -10.17
N GLY A 66 7.76 25.35 -9.02
CA GLY A 66 6.66 25.22 -8.08
C GLY A 66 6.86 26.10 -6.85
N ARG A 67 6.39 25.65 -5.70
CA ARG A 67 6.48 26.39 -4.45
C ARG A 67 7.90 26.48 -3.90
N ASN A 68 8.70 25.44 -4.13
CA ASN A 68 10.04 25.38 -3.56
C ASN A 68 11.05 26.05 -4.47
N PRO A 69 12.03 26.76 -3.90
CA PRO A 69 13.09 27.35 -4.70
C PRO A 69 13.93 26.26 -5.36
N LYS A 70 14.61 26.64 -6.44
CA LYS A 70 15.52 25.75 -7.15
C LYS A 70 16.60 25.22 -6.20
N SER A 71 16.80 23.92 -6.19
CA SER A 71 17.84 23.29 -5.37
C SER A 71 19.22 23.49 -6.00
N PRO A 72 20.28 23.74 -5.19
CA PRO A 72 21.64 23.85 -5.71
C PRO A 72 22.20 22.53 -6.21
N GLY A 73 21.62 21.39 -5.79
CA GLY A 73 22.04 20.06 -6.21
C GLY A 73 21.02 19.02 -5.80
N LEU A 74 21.41 17.76 -5.80
CA LEU A 74 20.55 16.66 -5.39
C LEU A 74 20.31 16.70 -3.88
N ILE A 75 19.06 16.41 -3.52
CA ILE A 75 18.61 16.33 -2.13
C ILE A 75 18.17 14.89 -1.87
N ASN A 76 18.48 14.38 -0.68
CA ASN A 76 18.05 13.05 -0.24
C ASN A 76 17.27 13.20 1.05
N VAL A 77 16.07 12.62 1.09
CA VAL A 77 15.17 12.68 2.26
C VAL A 77 14.84 11.27 2.72
N PRO A 78 14.95 10.98 4.02
CA PRO A 78 14.47 9.70 4.56
C PRO A 78 13.00 9.48 4.22
N CYS A 79 12.72 8.39 3.52
CA CYS A 79 11.41 8.15 2.94
C CYS A 79 11.20 6.65 2.81
N LEU A 80 9.96 6.20 2.94
CA LEU A 80 9.63 4.81 2.71
C LEU A 80 8.49 4.70 1.70
N GLU A 81 8.28 3.50 1.20
CA GLU A 81 7.15 3.19 0.34
C GLU A 81 6.05 2.51 1.12
N VAL A 82 4.83 2.96 0.89
CA VAL A 82 3.61 2.33 1.38
C VAL A 82 2.87 1.82 0.15
N SER A 83 2.42 0.56 0.21
CA SER A 83 1.68 -0.02 -0.89
C SER A 83 0.41 -0.72 -0.38
N PHE A 84 -0.61 -0.71 -1.21
CA PHE A 84 -1.88 -1.35 -0.91
C PHE A 84 -2.64 -1.61 -2.20
N PHE A 85 -3.69 -2.41 -2.10
CA PHE A 85 -4.54 -2.74 -3.23
C PHE A 85 -5.88 -2.04 -3.09
N LEU A 86 -6.38 -1.47 -4.18
CA LEU A 86 -7.73 -0.92 -4.28
C LEU A 86 -8.53 -1.69 -5.32
N GLU A 87 -9.76 -2.01 -4.99
CA GLU A 87 -10.71 -2.56 -5.92
C GLU A 87 -10.96 -1.58 -7.07
N ASN A 88 -11.45 -2.09 -8.20
CA ASN A 88 -11.68 -1.26 -9.39
C ASN A 88 -12.95 -0.41 -9.23
N GLU A 89 -12.86 0.59 -8.39
CA GLU A 89 -13.92 1.58 -8.15
C GLU A 89 -13.33 2.99 -8.33
N PRO A 90 -13.47 3.59 -9.54
CA PRO A 90 -12.81 4.87 -9.84
C PRO A 90 -13.10 5.99 -8.84
N ALA A 91 -14.32 6.08 -8.34
CA ALA A 91 -14.67 7.10 -7.34
C ALA A 91 -13.89 6.91 -6.04
N MET A 92 -13.75 5.67 -5.59
CA MET A 92 -12.98 5.35 -4.38
C MET A 92 -11.50 5.64 -4.59
N ILE A 93 -10.95 5.28 -5.75
CA ILE A 93 -9.55 5.54 -6.07
C ILE A 93 -9.27 7.03 -6.03
N THR A 94 -10.13 7.83 -6.63
CA THR A 94 -10.01 9.29 -6.60
C THR A 94 -10.04 9.82 -5.17
N GLN A 95 -10.95 9.35 -4.34
CA GLN A 95 -11.04 9.76 -2.94
C GLN A 95 -9.78 9.43 -2.15
N VAL A 96 -9.21 8.25 -2.38
CA VAL A 96 -7.97 7.83 -1.73
C VAL A 96 -6.81 8.73 -2.14
N ILE A 97 -6.68 9.02 -3.43
CA ILE A 97 -5.61 9.89 -3.92
C ILE A 97 -5.76 11.31 -3.34
N GLU A 98 -6.98 11.84 -3.30
CA GLU A 98 -7.25 13.14 -2.68
C GLU A 98 -6.87 13.15 -1.19
N ALA A 99 -7.20 12.09 -0.47
CA ALA A 99 -6.84 11.96 0.94
C ALA A 99 -5.32 11.94 1.14
N ILE A 100 -4.60 11.28 0.24
CA ILE A 100 -3.14 11.28 0.26
C ILE A 100 -2.60 12.68 0.05
N TYR A 101 -3.12 13.41 -0.94
CA TYR A 101 -2.69 14.80 -1.19
C TYR A 101 -2.92 15.70 0.02
N ASP A 102 -4.04 15.53 0.70
CA ASP A 102 -4.37 16.36 1.88
C ASP A 102 -3.43 16.10 3.06
N ALA A 103 -2.97 14.87 3.22
CA ALA A 103 -2.18 14.46 4.38
C ALA A 103 -0.68 14.50 4.14
N HIS A 104 -0.25 14.38 2.90
CA HIS A 104 1.15 14.28 2.53
C HIS A 104 1.84 15.65 2.63
N PRO A 105 3.09 15.72 3.16
CA PRO A 105 3.77 17.00 3.32
C PRO A 105 4.31 17.60 2.01
N TYR A 106 4.35 16.82 0.93
CA TYR A 106 4.86 17.32 -0.34
C TYR A 106 3.75 17.93 -1.18
N GLU A 107 4.11 18.97 -1.92
CA GLU A 107 3.24 19.57 -2.94
C GLU A 107 2.91 18.54 -4.04
N GLU A 108 3.89 17.73 -4.42
CA GLU A 108 3.77 16.73 -5.48
C GLU A 108 4.19 15.36 -4.93
N PRO A 109 3.33 14.67 -4.22
CA PRO A 109 3.69 13.34 -3.70
C PRO A 109 3.90 12.35 -4.86
N VAL A 110 4.84 11.43 -4.67
CA VAL A 110 5.07 10.35 -5.65
C VAL A 110 4.05 9.26 -5.39
N ILE A 111 3.11 9.10 -6.31
CA ILE A 111 2.05 8.10 -6.25
C ILE A 111 2.04 7.36 -7.58
N ARG A 112 2.12 6.02 -7.54
CA ARG A 112 2.04 5.19 -8.74
C ARG A 112 0.84 4.29 -8.64
N ILE A 113 0.14 4.17 -9.77
CA ILE A 113 -1.09 3.38 -9.90
C ILE A 113 -0.87 2.39 -11.01
N GLN A 114 -1.01 1.10 -10.71
CA GLN A 114 -0.82 0.03 -11.69
C GLN A 114 -2.00 -0.92 -11.65
N GLU A 115 -2.48 -1.34 -12.82
CA GLU A 115 -3.44 -2.44 -12.89
C GLU A 115 -2.80 -3.70 -12.30
N ALA A 116 -3.56 -4.40 -11.49
CA ALA A 116 -3.06 -5.59 -10.82
C ALA A 116 -4.16 -6.61 -10.61
N LEU A 117 -3.73 -7.86 -10.51
CA LEU A 117 -4.56 -8.93 -10.00
C LEU A 117 -4.10 -9.26 -8.60
N ARG A 118 -5.05 -9.60 -7.74
CA ARG A 118 -4.72 -10.24 -6.46
C ARG A 118 -5.49 -11.53 -6.31
N THR A 119 -4.98 -12.41 -5.48
CA THR A 119 -5.71 -13.62 -5.10
C THR A 119 -6.84 -13.25 -4.15
N LYS A 120 -7.97 -13.95 -4.32
CA LYS A 120 -9.11 -13.87 -3.42
C LYS A 120 -9.29 -15.23 -2.80
N HIS A 121 -9.04 -15.31 -1.49
CA HIS A 121 -9.00 -16.56 -0.76
C HIS A 121 -10.36 -17.26 -0.72
N ILE A 122 -10.33 -18.58 -0.86
CA ILE A 122 -11.50 -19.46 -0.61
C ILE A 122 -11.32 -20.05 0.79
N PRO A 123 -12.22 -19.74 1.75
CA PRO A 123 -12.09 -20.23 3.12
C PRO A 123 -12.20 -21.74 3.25
N SER A 124 -11.72 -22.28 4.36
CA SER A 124 -11.87 -23.67 4.78
C SER A 124 -11.18 -24.69 3.88
N VAL A 125 -10.11 -24.28 3.24
CA VAL A 125 -9.26 -25.16 2.43
C VAL A 125 -7.89 -25.24 3.10
N ASP A 126 -7.30 -26.44 3.12
CA ASP A 126 -5.93 -26.62 3.58
C ASP A 126 -5.74 -26.37 5.09
N GLU A 127 -6.78 -26.67 5.89
CA GLU A 127 -6.77 -26.41 7.33
C GLU A 127 -5.73 -27.23 8.09
N ASP A 128 -5.39 -28.43 7.60
CA ASP A 128 -4.45 -29.33 8.22
C ASP A 128 -3.00 -29.09 7.77
N ASN A 129 -2.76 -28.07 6.96
CA ASN A 129 -1.42 -27.76 6.48
C ASN A 129 -0.52 -27.40 7.67
N PRO A 130 0.61 -28.10 7.88
CA PRO A 130 1.47 -27.84 9.03
C PRO A 130 2.15 -26.47 9.00
N ASN A 131 2.14 -25.79 7.85
CA ASN A 131 2.72 -24.45 7.73
C ASN A 131 1.77 -23.35 8.19
N ARG A 132 0.51 -23.68 8.46
CA ARG A 132 -0.44 -22.66 8.97
C ARG A 132 -0.13 -22.35 10.42
N ILE A 133 -0.24 -21.08 10.77
CA ILE A 133 0.10 -20.60 12.12
C ILE A 133 -0.73 -21.29 13.21
N TRP A 134 -2.00 -21.65 12.92
CA TRP A 134 -2.85 -22.35 13.90
C TRP A 134 -2.48 -23.81 14.09
N ASN A 135 -1.72 -24.41 13.14
CA ASN A 135 -1.21 -25.78 13.25
C ASN A 135 0.23 -25.83 13.76
N ALA A 136 0.89 -24.69 13.77
CA ALA A 136 2.21 -24.54 14.32
C ALA A 136 2.11 -24.26 15.82
N ARG A 137 3.16 -24.57 16.54
CA ARG A 137 3.26 -24.21 17.94
C ARG A 137 3.40 -22.71 18.07
N ASP A 138 2.69 -22.12 19.03
CA ASP A 138 2.78 -20.74 19.50
C ASP A 138 3.72 -19.83 18.74
N ALA A 139 3.22 -19.31 17.70
CA ALA A 139 4.02 -18.42 16.93
C ALA A 139 3.86 -17.03 17.49
N ASP A 140 4.92 -16.49 18.01
CA ASP A 140 5.05 -15.04 18.16
C ASP A 140 5.09 -14.40 16.77
N TRP A 141 4.13 -14.79 15.94
CA TRP A 141 4.13 -14.38 14.54
C TRP A 141 3.68 -12.93 14.36
N TYR A 142 3.07 -12.37 15.39
CA TYR A 142 2.76 -10.95 15.38
C TYR A 142 2.88 -10.36 16.79
N LYS A 143 3.07 -9.05 16.82
CA LYS A 143 3.08 -8.26 18.06
C LYS A 143 2.04 -7.15 17.91
N PRO A 144 0.99 -7.16 18.74
CA PRO A 144 -0.11 -6.20 18.60
C PRO A 144 0.31 -4.73 18.66
N ASP A 145 1.37 -4.44 19.38
CA ASP A 145 1.85 -3.07 19.60
C ASP A 145 3.15 -2.78 18.83
N GLY A 146 3.42 -3.62 17.84
CA GLY A 146 4.65 -3.56 17.06
C GLY A 146 4.76 -2.42 16.10
#